data_5b22ad14eb79872fc7c77420b02a86ce
#
_entry.id   5b22ad14eb79872fc7c77420b02a86ce
#
_cell.length_a   1.000
_cell.length_b   1.000
_cell.length_c   1.000
_cell.angle_alpha   90.00
_cell.angle_beta   90.00
_cell.angle_gamma   90.00
#
_symmetry.space_group_name_H-M   'P 1'
#
loop_
_entity.id
_entity.type
_entity.pdbx_description
1 polymer ?
#
loop_
_entity_poly.entity_id
_entity_poly.type
_entity_poly.pdbx_seq_one_letter_code
_entity_poly.pdbx_strand_id
1 'polypeptide(L)'
;MSIDTPRTASAWRRAAAIVSAGILTTALAVGGASAAQAAPVPTPTLESSSAVASPSGALNLVAKDFAPNSALTFTFDDESLTTSPVDGTAQVADDNGTYKGFAFVPANATPGEHTITVTGEIDPSAVLLRALPASASTTITVVAQPTSSVTPATQPLSSYLKNGVTATFSGFTPGATVSFGIATPGTGDSAGPDAVADATGTVTLRFVPEVGTNYANEGEYFLSASSDGGAVRAAQLTFAVTADAAAPAPVAGPATPVKRAATFTG
;
A
#
# COMPACT_ATOMS: atom_id res chain seq x y z
N MET A 1 1.78 -33.38 -20.84
CA MET A 1 1.45 -33.83 -19.48
C MET A 1 0.76 -32.66 -18.81
N SER A 2 -0.59 -32.62 -18.86
CA SER A 2 -1.41 -31.52 -18.34
C SER A 2 -1.63 -31.75 -16.86
N ILE A 3 -1.34 -30.73 -16.05
CA ILE A 3 -1.65 -30.73 -14.63
C ILE A 3 -2.77 -29.71 -14.42
N ASP A 4 -3.98 -30.22 -14.21
CA ASP A 4 -5.14 -29.44 -13.76
C ASP A 4 -4.96 -29.03 -12.30
N THR A 5 -4.95 -27.72 -12.03
CA THR A 5 -5.04 -27.17 -10.68
C THR A 5 -6.48 -26.81 -10.36
N PRO A 6 -7.07 -27.30 -9.26
CA PRO A 6 -8.42 -26.93 -8.87
C PRO A 6 -8.45 -25.51 -8.29
N ARG A 7 -9.29 -24.67 -8.90
CA ARG A 7 -9.69 -23.38 -8.35
C ARG A 7 -10.54 -23.59 -7.10
N THR A 8 -10.02 -23.25 -5.94
CA THR A 8 -10.82 -23.12 -4.73
C THR A 8 -11.50 -21.75 -4.69
N ALA A 9 -12.80 -21.75 -4.91
CA ALA A 9 -13.65 -20.59 -4.69
C ALA A 9 -13.81 -20.38 -3.18
N SER A 10 -13.26 -19.28 -2.65
CA SER A 10 -13.52 -18.87 -1.27
C SER A 10 -14.88 -18.19 -1.19
N ALA A 11 -15.83 -18.86 -0.57
CA ALA A 11 -17.17 -18.35 -0.29
C ALA A 11 -17.13 -17.43 0.93
N TRP A 12 -17.23 -16.13 0.71
CA TRP A 12 -17.52 -15.17 1.78
C TRP A 12 -19.03 -15.13 2.00
N ARG A 13 -19.50 -15.85 3.00
CA ARG A 13 -20.85 -15.71 3.56
C ARG A 13 -20.72 -15.48 5.06
N ARG A 14 -21.03 -14.29 5.54
CA ARG A 14 -21.65 -14.08 6.85
C ARG A 14 -22.53 -12.84 6.81
N ALA A 15 -23.82 -13.10 6.54
CA ALA A 15 -24.88 -12.16 6.82
C ALA A 15 -25.11 -12.14 8.34
N ALA A 16 -25.07 -10.97 8.93
CA ALA A 16 -25.62 -10.73 10.27
C ALA A 16 -27.10 -10.38 10.13
N ALA A 17 -27.96 -11.26 10.58
CA ALA A 17 -29.40 -11.01 10.69
C ALA A 17 -29.68 -10.19 11.94
N ILE A 18 -30.15 -8.96 11.77
CA ILE A 18 -30.72 -8.17 12.87
C ILE A 18 -32.21 -8.50 12.93
N VAL A 19 -32.61 -9.14 14.02
CA VAL A 19 -34.02 -9.41 14.37
C VAL A 19 -34.59 -8.13 14.97
N SER A 20 -35.46 -7.43 14.22
CA SER A 20 -36.29 -6.34 14.76
C SER A 20 -37.62 -6.93 15.24
N ALA A 21 -37.84 -6.88 16.56
CA ALA A 21 -39.11 -7.24 17.19
C ALA A 21 -40.15 -6.14 16.87
N GLY A 22 -41.17 -6.50 16.08
CA GLY A 22 -42.29 -5.65 15.82
C GLY A 22 -43.24 -5.62 17.01
N ILE A 23 -43.53 -4.43 17.53
CA ILE A 23 -44.68 -4.19 18.43
C ILE A 23 -45.86 -3.71 17.58
N LEU A 24 -46.87 -4.55 17.48
CA LEU A 24 -48.14 -4.23 16.80
C LEU A 24 -49.03 -3.48 17.80
N THR A 25 -49.14 -2.17 17.68
CA THR A 25 -50.16 -1.37 18.37
C THR A 25 -51.21 -0.92 17.38
N THR A 26 -52.41 -1.45 17.52
CA THR A 26 -53.62 -0.97 16.81
C THR A 26 -54.02 0.37 17.37
N ALA A 27 -53.96 1.43 16.56
CA ALA A 27 -54.47 2.75 16.91
C ALA A 27 -55.69 3.11 16.04
N LEU A 28 -56.73 3.56 16.71
CA LEU A 28 -58.00 4.08 16.17
C LEU A 28 -57.72 5.20 15.14
N ALA A 29 -58.41 5.12 14.01
CA ALA A 29 -58.41 6.18 13.01
C ALA A 29 -59.26 7.37 13.52
N VAL A 30 -58.62 8.40 13.98
CA VAL A 30 -59.14 9.75 14.05
C VAL A 30 -58.49 10.51 12.90
N GLY A 31 -59.29 11.03 11.95
CA GLY A 31 -58.83 11.79 10.80
C GLY A 31 -58.10 13.07 11.23
N GLY A 32 -56.77 12.94 11.48
CA GLY A 32 -55.85 14.03 11.65
C GLY A 32 -54.95 14.06 10.43
N ALA A 33 -54.75 15.24 9.83
CA ALA A 33 -53.74 15.45 8.81
C ALA A 33 -52.43 14.80 9.26
N SER A 34 -52.00 13.78 8.55
CA SER A 34 -50.66 13.18 8.78
C SER A 34 -49.64 14.30 8.63
N ALA A 35 -49.09 14.76 9.75
CA ALA A 35 -47.90 15.57 9.67
C ALA A 35 -46.87 14.76 8.88
N ALA A 36 -46.51 15.23 7.71
CA ALA A 36 -45.47 14.61 6.92
C ALA A 36 -44.23 14.58 7.80
N GLN A 37 -43.87 13.38 8.26
CA GLN A 37 -42.71 13.18 9.10
C GLN A 37 -41.51 13.54 8.24
N ALA A 38 -40.79 14.59 8.61
CA ALA A 38 -39.60 15.00 7.90
C ALA A 38 -38.66 13.78 7.80
N ALA A 39 -38.18 13.49 6.61
CA ALA A 39 -37.19 12.42 6.44
C ALA A 39 -36.00 12.70 7.35
N PRO A 40 -35.44 11.67 7.98
CA PRO A 40 -34.24 11.85 8.82
C PRO A 40 -33.12 12.47 8.00
N VAL A 41 -32.46 13.47 8.57
CA VAL A 41 -31.28 14.09 7.97
C VAL A 41 -30.17 13.03 7.89
N PRO A 42 -29.53 12.83 6.72
CA PRO A 42 -28.43 11.90 6.58
C PRO A 42 -27.30 12.23 7.58
N THR A 43 -26.71 11.22 8.18
CA THR A 43 -25.56 11.38 9.07
C THR A 43 -24.30 10.85 8.32
N PRO A 44 -23.39 11.73 7.93
CA PRO A 44 -22.20 11.33 7.21
C PRO A 44 -21.37 10.32 8.00
N THR A 45 -20.71 9.42 7.28
CA THR A 45 -19.81 8.43 7.83
C THR A 45 -18.48 8.46 7.12
N LEU A 46 -17.40 8.09 7.83
CA LEU A 46 -16.05 7.90 7.29
C LEU A 46 -15.52 6.54 7.76
N GLU A 47 -15.15 5.71 6.80
CA GLU A 47 -14.56 4.40 7.04
C GLU A 47 -13.13 4.37 6.52
N SER A 48 -12.23 3.72 7.24
CA SER A 48 -10.87 3.40 6.82
C SER A 48 -10.71 1.91 6.58
N SER A 49 -9.90 1.51 5.60
CA SER A 49 -9.60 0.10 5.31
C SER A 49 -8.85 -0.62 6.42
N SER A 50 -8.19 0.12 7.30
CA SER A 50 -7.47 -0.41 8.45
C SER A 50 -7.61 0.54 9.64
N ALA A 51 -7.71 -0.05 10.83
CA ALA A 51 -7.64 0.69 12.09
C ALA A 51 -6.19 0.91 12.57
N VAL A 52 -5.22 0.28 11.90
CA VAL A 52 -3.79 0.38 12.24
C VAL A 52 -3.02 0.77 10.99
N ALA A 53 -2.10 1.72 11.13
CA ALA A 53 -1.24 2.15 10.03
C ALA A 53 0.17 2.52 10.55
N SER A 54 1.15 2.58 9.66
CA SER A 54 2.45 3.18 9.95
C SER A 54 2.58 4.54 9.28
N PRO A 55 3.54 5.38 9.64
CA PRO A 55 3.92 6.54 8.85
C PRO A 55 4.14 6.13 7.39
N SER A 56 3.66 6.94 6.44
CA SER A 56 3.64 6.66 5.00
C SER A 56 2.82 5.44 4.57
N GLY A 57 2.08 4.80 5.47
CA GLY A 57 1.13 3.73 5.16
C GLY A 57 -0.06 4.26 4.35
N ALA A 58 -0.58 3.44 3.43
CA ALA A 58 -1.71 3.78 2.59
C ALA A 58 -3.03 3.31 3.21
N LEU A 59 -3.99 4.18 3.32
CA LEU A 59 -5.34 3.89 3.80
C LEU A 59 -6.35 4.15 2.68
N ASN A 60 -7.22 3.17 2.41
CA ASN A 60 -8.38 3.43 1.59
C ASN A 60 -9.46 4.06 2.48
N LEU A 61 -10.01 5.18 2.04
CA LEU A 61 -11.04 5.94 2.74
C LEU A 61 -12.35 5.89 1.95
N VAL A 62 -13.44 5.67 2.67
CA VAL A 62 -14.80 5.73 2.11
C VAL A 62 -15.63 6.67 2.97
N ALA A 63 -16.02 7.81 2.40
CA ALA A 63 -16.95 8.74 3.02
C ALA A 63 -18.32 8.58 2.36
N LYS A 64 -19.40 8.60 3.14
CA LYS A 64 -20.79 8.38 2.67
C LYS A 64 -21.74 9.41 3.25
N ASP A 65 -22.90 9.52 2.62
CA ASP A 65 -24.04 10.34 3.04
C ASP A 65 -23.76 11.86 3.03
N PHE A 66 -22.84 12.30 2.16
CA PHE A 66 -22.66 13.70 1.80
C PHE A 66 -23.60 14.12 0.66
N ALA A 67 -23.72 15.43 0.42
CA ALA A 67 -24.48 15.90 -0.72
C ALA A 67 -23.79 15.48 -2.03
N PRO A 68 -24.54 15.02 -3.05
CA PRO A 68 -23.99 14.71 -4.35
C PRO A 68 -23.14 15.87 -4.91
N ASN A 69 -21.99 15.56 -5.48
CA ASN A 69 -21.08 16.53 -6.08
C ASN A 69 -20.54 17.61 -5.11
N SER A 70 -20.70 17.43 -3.78
CA SER A 70 -20.13 18.35 -2.79
C SER A 70 -18.63 18.17 -2.69
N ALA A 71 -17.89 19.29 -2.56
CA ALA A 71 -16.46 19.26 -2.27
C ALA A 71 -16.20 18.71 -0.87
N LEU A 72 -15.22 17.83 -0.76
CA LEU A 72 -14.81 17.23 0.51
C LEU A 72 -13.39 17.68 0.88
N THR A 73 -13.19 17.90 2.17
CA THR A 73 -11.86 18.22 2.73
C THR A 73 -11.51 17.17 3.78
N PHE A 74 -10.32 16.62 3.68
CA PHE A 74 -9.82 15.63 4.63
C PHE A 74 -8.73 16.22 5.50
N THR A 75 -8.75 15.90 6.78
CA THR A 75 -7.71 16.26 7.75
C THR A 75 -7.24 15.05 8.54
N PHE A 76 -6.01 15.13 9.00
CA PHE A 76 -5.37 14.20 9.94
C PHE A 76 -4.95 15.02 11.15
N ASP A 77 -5.58 14.82 12.31
CA ASP A 77 -5.42 15.66 13.51
C ASP A 77 -5.51 17.15 13.21
N ASP A 78 -6.55 17.54 12.46
CA ASP A 78 -6.84 18.91 12.03
C ASP A 78 -5.85 19.48 10.97
N GLU A 79 -4.78 18.77 10.61
CA GLU A 79 -3.90 19.17 9.51
C GLU A 79 -4.43 18.63 8.17
N SER A 80 -4.24 19.39 7.08
CA SER A 80 -4.72 19.01 5.75
C SER A 80 -4.14 17.67 5.30
N LEU A 81 -5.02 16.74 4.94
CA LEU A 81 -4.67 15.42 4.40
C LEU A 81 -5.00 15.37 2.90
N THR A 82 -3.99 15.18 2.08
CA THR A 82 -4.19 14.99 0.65
C THR A 82 -4.67 13.55 0.39
N THR A 83 -5.80 13.41 -0.30
CA THR A 83 -6.30 12.12 -0.75
C THR A 83 -6.25 12.05 -2.28
N SER A 84 -6.14 10.83 -2.80
CA SER A 84 -6.21 10.56 -4.25
C SER A 84 -7.48 9.75 -4.51
N PRO A 85 -8.46 10.30 -5.26
CA PRO A 85 -9.67 9.57 -5.63
C PRO A 85 -9.36 8.34 -6.49
N VAL A 86 -10.11 7.27 -6.30
CA VAL A 86 -9.91 6.01 -7.05
C VAL A 86 -10.20 6.20 -8.55
N ASP A 87 -11.12 7.08 -8.90
CA ASP A 87 -11.53 7.39 -10.28
C ASP A 87 -10.72 8.52 -10.93
N GLY A 88 -9.73 9.08 -10.21
CA GLY A 88 -8.88 10.17 -10.70
C GLY A 88 -9.58 11.54 -10.77
N THR A 89 -10.80 11.66 -10.23
CA THR A 89 -11.54 12.94 -10.17
C THR A 89 -11.07 13.81 -8.99
N ALA A 90 -11.72 14.94 -8.76
CA ALA A 90 -11.44 15.81 -7.63
C ALA A 90 -11.92 15.16 -6.30
N GLN A 91 -11.54 15.76 -5.15
CA GLN A 91 -12.08 15.38 -3.83
C GLN A 91 -13.53 15.84 -3.70
N VAL A 92 -14.43 15.15 -4.39
CA VAL A 92 -15.88 15.42 -4.38
C VAL A 92 -16.64 14.12 -4.15
N ALA A 93 -17.81 14.21 -3.52
CA ALA A 93 -18.73 13.09 -3.43
C ALA A 93 -19.32 12.79 -4.82
N ASP A 94 -19.54 11.52 -5.14
CA ASP A 94 -20.21 11.10 -6.37
C ASP A 94 -21.71 11.45 -6.36
N ASP A 95 -22.44 11.05 -7.42
CA ASP A 95 -23.87 11.28 -7.54
C ASP A 95 -24.72 10.59 -6.44
N ASN A 96 -24.13 9.67 -5.68
CA ASN A 96 -24.74 8.99 -4.55
C ASN A 96 -24.29 9.55 -3.19
N GLY A 97 -23.56 10.67 -3.17
CA GLY A 97 -23.01 11.24 -1.95
C GLY A 97 -21.87 10.44 -1.33
N THR A 98 -21.17 9.63 -2.14
CA THR A 98 -20.08 8.77 -1.70
C THR A 98 -18.75 9.24 -2.30
N TYR A 99 -17.70 9.19 -1.50
CA TYR A 99 -16.31 9.37 -1.93
C TYR A 99 -15.52 8.09 -1.66
N LYS A 100 -14.69 7.69 -2.61
CA LYS A 100 -13.72 6.62 -2.47
C LYS A 100 -12.35 7.10 -2.92
N GLY A 101 -11.37 6.98 -2.05
CA GLY A 101 -10.01 7.40 -2.35
C GLY A 101 -9.03 6.75 -1.40
N PHE A 102 -7.76 7.05 -1.59
CA PHE A 102 -6.71 6.65 -0.67
C PHE A 102 -5.93 7.88 -0.20
N ALA A 103 -5.38 7.77 1.01
CA ALA A 103 -4.47 8.74 1.59
C ALA A 103 -3.25 8.03 2.15
N PHE A 104 -2.14 8.76 2.25
CA PHE A 104 -0.98 8.30 3.00
C PHE A 104 -0.98 8.94 4.37
N VAL A 105 -0.74 8.13 5.40
CA VAL A 105 -0.49 8.64 6.75
C VAL A 105 0.74 9.56 6.70
N PRO A 106 0.72 10.75 7.31
CA PRO A 106 1.87 11.65 7.30
C PRO A 106 3.16 10.95 7.74
N ALA A 107 4.26 11.21 7.03
CA ALA A 107 5.54 10.56 7.30
C ALA A 107 6.12 10.90 8.69
N ASN A 108 5.69 12.02 9.27
CA ASN A 108 6.04 12.48 10.60
C ASN A 108 5.02 12.11 11.68
N ALA A 109 3.99 11.33 11.35
CA ALA A 109 3.00 10.89 12.34
C ALA A 109 3.69 10.07 13.44
N THR A 110 3.40 10.41 14.70
CA THR A 110 3.95 9.71 15.86
C THR A 110 3.10 8.47 16.19
N PRO A 111 3.68 7.43 16.80
CA PRO A 111 2.87 6.32 17.29
C PRO A 111 1.81 6.78 18.30
N GLY A 112 0.59 6.28 18.14
CA GLY A 112 -0.55 6.63 19.00
C GLY A 112 -1.87 6.65 18.24
N GLU A 113 -2.93 7.08 18.90
CA GLU A 113 -4.24 7.30 18.27
C GLU A 113 -4.26 8.62 17.54
N HIS A 114 -4.81 8.60 16.32
CA HIS A 114 -4.97 9.76 15.45
C HIS A 114 -6.37 9.77 14.85
N THR A 115 -6.87 10.95 14.51
CA THR A 115 -8.21 11.13 13.96
C THR A 115 -8.12 11.60 12.52
N ILE A 116 -8.80 10.89 11.63
CA ILE A 116 -9.04 11.36 10.26
C ILE A 116 -10.45 11.91 10.23
N THR A 117 -10.60 13.16 9.75
CA THR A 117 -11.90 13.83 9.62
C THR A 117 -12.12 14.21 8.17
N VAL A 118 -13.36 14.01 7.71
CA VAL A 118 -13.85 14.54 6.43
C VAL A 118 -14.92 15.58 6.72
N THR A 119 -14.84 16.72 6.03
CA THR A 119 -15.85 17.79 6.05
C THR A 119 -16.39 18.02 4.66
N GLY A 120 -17.67 18.33 4.57
CA GLY A 120 -18.36 18.59 3.32
C GLY A 120 -19.75 19.16 3.61
N GLU A 121 -20.65 18.98 2.67
CA GLU A 121 -22.06 19.38 2.81
C GLU A 121 -22.95 18.15 2.79
N ILE A 122 -24.09 18.21 3.48
CA ILE A 122 -25.19 17.26 3.37
C ILE A 122 -26.39 17.94 2.74
N ASP A 123 -27.20 17.14 2.01
CA ASP A 123 -28.50 17.56 1.53
C ASP A 123 -29.54 17.28 2.62
N PRO A 124 -30.10 18.28 3.30
CA PRO A 124 -30.99 18.09 4.41
C PRO A 124 -32.39 17.62 4.01
N SER A 125 -32.57 17.06 2.81
CA SER A 125 -33.85 16.69 2.22
C SER A 125 -34.67 17.87 1.62
N ALA A 126 -35.62 17.54 0.75
CA ALA A 126 -36.40 18.44 -0.12
C ALA A 126 -37.18 19.60 0.55
N VAL A 127 -37.01 19.79 1.85
CA VAL A 127 -37.74 20.86 2.61
C VAL A 127 -36.84 22.07 2.92
N LEU A 128 -35.54 21.89 2.96
CA LEU A 128 -34.58 22.99 3.21
C LEU A 128 -33.79 23.25 1.92
N LEU A 129 -33.95 24.43 1.35
CA LEU A 129 -33.34 24.87 0.09
C LEU A 129 -31.83 25.13 0.21
N ARG A 130 -31.14 24.67 1.27
CA ARG A 130 -29.74 24.96 1.52
C ARG A 130 -29.00 23.74 2.07
N ALA A 131 -27.91 23.37 1.42
CA ALA A 131 -26.94 22.42 1.93
C ALA A 131 -26.38 22.88 3.28
N LEU A 132 -26.15 21.93 4.18
CA LEU A 132 -25.65 22.18 5.52
C LEU A 132 -24.22 21.62 5.64
N PRO A 133 -23.30 22.34 6.30
CA PRO A 133 -21.99 21.78 6.60
C PRO A 133 -22.11 20.56 7.51
N ALA A 134 -21.33 19.55 7.23
CA ALA A 134 -21.31 18.32 8.00
C ALA A 134 -19.90 17.72 8.03
N SER A 135 -19.65 16.90 9.02
CA SER A 135 -18.39 16.20 9.18
C SER A 135 -18.59 14.77 9.67
N ALA A 136 -17.64 13.90 9.31
CA ALA A 136 -17.51 12.57 9.87
C ALA A 136 -16.03 12.30 10.20
N SER A 137 -15.78 11.44 11.19
CA SER A 137 -14.42 11.10 11.57
C SER A 137 -14.28 9.60 11.84
N THR A 138 -13.04 9.12 11.71
CA THR A 138 -12.63 7.77 12.10
C THR A 138 -11.30 7.86 12.83
N THR A 139 -11.09 6.95 13.77
CA THR A 139 -9.84 6.87 14.55
C THR A 139 -8.99 5.73 13.99
N ILE A 140 -7.69 5.97 13.87
CA ILE A 140 -6.69 4.96 13.55
C ILE A 140 -5.59 4.98 14.61
N THR A 141 -4.90 3.84 14.78
CA THR A 141 -3.70 3.74 15.61
C THR A 141 -2.48 3.76 14.70
N VAL A 142 -1.63 4.77 14.81
CA VAL A 142 -0.34 4.78 14.14
C VAL A 142 0.64 3.95 14.97
N VAL A 143 1.27 2.96 14.33
CA VAL A 143 2.34 2.14 14.93
C VAL A 143 3.70 2.62 14.42
N ALA A 144 4.77 2.25 15.13
CA ALA A 144 6.11 2.53 14.65
C ALA A 144 6.31 1.92 13.25
N GLN A 145 7.00 2.66 12.36
CA GLN A 145 7.31 2.16 11.03
C GLN A 145 8.21 0.92 11.14
N PRO A 146 7.85 -0.20 10.48
CA PRO A 146 8.72 -1.37 10.44
C PRO A 146 10.08 -1.03 9.80
N THR A 147 11.14 -1.61 10.37
CA THR A 147 12.52 -1.43 9.91
C THR A 147 12.85 -2.43 8.81
N SER A 148 13.87 -2.11 8.02
CA SER A 148 14.32 -2.94 6.90
C SER A 148 15.84 -3.01 6.83
N SER A 149 16.37 -4.14 6.37
CA SER A 149 17.80 -4.34 6.09
C SER A 149 17.99 -5.31 4.93
N VAL A 150 19.08 -5.17 4.16
CA VAL A 150 19.43 -6.07 3.07
C VAL A 150 20.88 -6.51 3.16
N THR A 151 21.14 -7.76 2.80
CA THR A 151 22.49 -8.33 2.74
C THR A 151 22.64 -9.18 1.49
N PRO A 152 23.68 -8.91 0.71
CA PRO A 152 24.55 -7.72 0.74
C PRO A 152 23.84 -6.46 0.21
N ALA A 153 24.22 -5.27 0.70
CA ALA A 153 23.68 -4.00 0.20
C ALA A 153 24.26 -3.59 -1.16
N THR A 154 25.44 -4.14 -1.51
CA THR A 154 26.06 -3.95 -2.84
C THR A 154 26.80 -5.22 -3.21
N GLN A 155 26.67 -5.65 -4.47
CA GLN A 155 27.39 -6.83 -4.97
C GLN A 155 27.54 -6.79 -6.50
N PRO A 156 28.56 -7.52 -7.05
CA PRO A 156 28.72 -7.70 -8.48
C PRO A 156 27.56 -8.51 -9.09
N LEU A 157 27.28 -8.27 -10.39
CA LEU A 157 26.18 -8.92 -11.11
C LEU A 157 26.28 -10.45 -11.07
N SER A 158 27.46 -11.02 -11.29
CA SER A 158 27.65 -12.48 -11.24
C SER A 158 27.32 -13.09 -9.88
N SER A 159 27.65 -12.38 -8.79
CA SER A 159 27.30 -12.78 -7.44
C SER A 159 25.80 -12.69 -7.20
N TYR A 160 25.18 -11.59 -7.66
CA TYR A 160 23.75 -11.36 -7.55
C TYR A 160 22.92 -12.44 -8.26
N LEU A 161 23.28 -12.77 -9.50
CA LEU A 161 22.59 -13.81 -10.28
C LEU A 161 22.69 -15.20 -9.63
N LYS A 162 23.81 -15.48 -8.92
CA LYS A 162 24.04 -16.76 -8.26
C LYS A 162 23.41 -16.85 -6.88
N ASN A 163 23.59 -15.80 -6.07
CA ASN A 163 23.30 -15.82 -4.64
C ASN A 163 22.04 -15.03 -4.28
N GLY A 164 21.65 -14.05 -5.11
CA GLY A 164 20.58 -13.11 -4.82
C GLY A 164 20.90 -12.16 -3.66
N VAL A 165 19.84 -11.62 -3.07
CA VAL A 165 19.89 -10.80 -1.85
C VAL A 165 18.93 -11.36 -0.81
N THR A 166 19.22 -11.11 0.46
CA THR A 166 18.34 -11.40 1.56
C THR A 166 17.91 -10.09 2.21
N ALA A 167 16.62 -9.80 2.20
CA ALA A 167 16.03 -8.66 2.89
C ALA A 167 15.30 -9.13 4.14
N THR A 168 15.49 -8.42 5.24
CA THR A 168 14.80 -8.67 6.51
C THR A 168 14.02 -7.42 6.90
N PHE A 169 12.76 -7.61 7.24
CA PHE A 169 11.85 -6.56 7.68
C PHE A 169 11.31 -6.95 9.06
N SER A 170 11.32 -6.01 10.02
CA SER A 170 10.95 -6.27 11.40
C SER A 170 10.04 -5.16 11.95
N GLY A 171 9.12 -5.53 12.83
CA GLY A 171 8.17 -4.60 13.44
C GLY A 171 6.75 -4.72 12.88
N PHE A 172 6.47 -5.76 12.07
CA PHE A 172 5.11 -6.12 11.71
C PHE A 172 4.39 -6.80 12.88
N THR A 173 3.07 -6.85 12.82
CA THR A 173 2.29 -7.65 13.78
C THR A 173 2.64 -9.12 13.59
N PRO A 174 2.98 -9.87 14.67
CA PRO A 174 3.18 -11.31 14.57
C PRO A 174 1.99 -12.02 13.91
N GLY A 175 2.27 -12.88 12.94
CA GLY A 175 1.24 -13.58 12.16
C GLY A 175 0.60 -12.77 11.04
N ALA A 176 0.94 -11.50 10.86
CA ALA A 176 0.45 -10.71 9.72
C ALA A 176 1.00 -11.24 8.39
N THR A 177 0.15 -11.25 7.36
CA THR A 177 0.59 -11.50 5.99
C THR A 177 1.27 -10.24 5.45
N VAL A 178 2.52 -10.38 5.01
CA VAL A 178 3.33 -9.29 4.47
C VAL A 178 3.54 -9.53 2.98
N SER A 179 3.15 -8.55 2.18
CA SER A 179 3.36 -8.52 0.73
C SER A 179 4.63 -7.75 0.40
N PHE A 180 5.38 -8.25 -0.58
CA PHE A 180 6.64 -7.65 -1.03
C PHE A 180 6.50 -7.06 -2.42
N GLY A 181 7.26 -5.99 -2.67
CA GLY A 181 7.48 -5.41 -3.98
C GLY A 181 8.97 -5.27 -4.28
N ILE A 182 9.35 -5.45 -5.54
CA ILE A 182 10.68 -5.15 -6.05
C ILE A 182 10.55 -4.29 -7.30
N ALA A 183 11.32 -3.22 -7.36
CA ALA A 183 11.39 -2.34 -8.52
C ALA A 183 12.83 -2.02 -8.89
N THR A 184 13.05 -1.71 -10.18
CA THR A 184 14.28 -1.11 -10.71
C THR A 184 13.94 0.25 -11.33
N PRO A 185 14.91 1.15 -11.53
CA PRO A 185 14.67 2.38 -12.28
C PRO A 185 14.06 2.10 -13.66
N GLY A 186 12.91 2.67 -13.94
CA GLY A 186 12.21 2.52 -15.22
C GLY A 186 11.34 1.27 -15.37
N THR A 187 11.22 0.43 -14.35
CA THR A 187 10.25 -0.65 -14.28
C THR A 187 9.25 -0.40 -13.16
N GLY A 188 8.00 -0.80 -13.38
CA GLY A 188 7.01 -0.81 -12.31
C GLY A 188 7.34 -1.85 -11.24
N ASP A 189 6.70 -1.73 -10.08
CA ASP A 189 6.80 -2.73 -9.01
C ASP A 189 6.32 -4.10 -9.53
N SER A 190 7.10 -5.13 -9.24
CA SER A 190 6.65 -6.52 -9.35
C SER A 190 6.33 -7.04 -7.96
N ALA A 191 5.15 -7.62 -7.82
CA ALA A 191 4.75 -8.26 -6.58
C ALA A 191 5.58 -9.53 -6.35
N GLY A 192 6.20 -9.61 -5.19
CA GLY A 192 6.83 -10.84 -4.69
C GLY A 192 5.80 -11.78 -4.02
N PRO A 193 6.22 -12.97 -3.61
CA PRO A 193 5.35 -13.87 -2.85
C PRO A 193 5.08 -13.28 -1.47
N ASP A 194 3.83 -13.45 -0.98
CA ASP A 194 3.49 -13.10 0.39
C ASP A 194 4.22 -14.00 1.39
N ALA A 195 4.53 -13.45 2.55
CA ALA A 195 5.07 -14.21 3.68
C ALA A 195 4.35 -13.83 4.99
N VAL A 196 4.44 -14.70 5.99
CA VAL A 196 3.83 -14.47 7.29
C VAL A 196 4.91 -14.02 8.27
N ALA A 197 4.67 -12.92 8.98
CA ALA A 197 5.56 -12.45 10.04
C ALA A 197 5.64 -13.48 11.17
N ASP A 198 6.85 -13.76 11.62
CA ASP A 198 7.11 -14.70 12.71
C ASP A 198 6.62 -14.17 14.07
N ALA A 199 6.87 -14.94 15.15
CA ALA A 199 6.47 -14.56 16.51
C ALA A 199 7.12 -13.26 17.03
N THR A 200 8.17 -12.78 16.35
CA THR A 200 8.84 -11.50 16.65
C THR A 200 8.41 -10.36 15.75
N GLY A 201 7.48 -10.61 14.82
CA GLY A 201 7.05 -9.64 13.81
C GLY A 201 8.07 -9.44 12.69
N THR A 202 8.91 -10.45 12.44
CA THR A 202 9.96 -10.39 11.43
C THR A 202 9.62 -11.27 10.23
N VAL A 203 9.91 -10.77 9.02
CA VAL A 203 9.87 -11.53 7.78
C VAL A 203 11.22 -11.43 7.08
N THR A 204 11.61 -12.51 6.39
CA THR A 204 12.82 -12.55 5.59
C THR A 204 12.46 -12.97 4.17
N LEU A 205 12.83 -12.14 3.20
CA LEU A 205 12.70 -12.41 1.78
C LEU A 205 14.09 -12.72 1.20
N ARG A 206 14.23 -13.87 0.56
CA ARG A 206 15.38 -14.14 -0.31
C ARG A 206 14.93 -13.97 -1.76
N PHE A 207 15.55 -13.02 -2.45
CA PHE A 207 15.28 -12.78 -3.86
C PHE A 207 16.51 -13.18 -4.68
N VAL A 208 16.30 -14.13 -5.63
CA VAL A 208 17.29 -14.54 -6.63
C VAL A 208 16.66 -14.24 -7.99
N PRO A 209 17.24 -13.35 -8.81
CA PRO A 209 16.63 -12.99 -10.08
C PRO A 209 16.72 -14.14 -11.08
N GLU A 210 15.72 -14.25 -11.92
CA GLU A 210 15.76 -15.14 -13.07
C GLU A 210 16.53 -14.45 -14.21
N VAL A 211 17.50 -15.16 -14.78
CA VAL A 211 18.33 -14.65 -15.88
C VAL A 211 17.49 -14.28 -17.08
N GLY A 212 17.72 -13.12 -17.66
CA GLY A 212 16.96 -12.60 -18.81
C GLY A 212 15.74 -11.76 -18.43
N THR A 213 15.46 -11.58 -17.15
CA THR A 213 14.43 -10.65 -16.67
C THR A 213 15.03 -9.26 -16.44
N ASN A 214 14.16 -8.24 -16.32
CA ASN A 214 14.56 -6.87 -15.98
C ASN A 214 15.25 -6.77 -14.62
N TYR A 215 15.07 -7.78 -13.76
CA TYR A 215 15.66 -7.85 -12.42
C TYR A 215 17.03 -8.53 -12.42
N ALA A 216 17.58 -8.95 -13.56
CA ALA A 216 18.85 -9.63 -13.70
C ALA A 216 19.93 -8.72 -14.32
N ASN A 217 19.90 -7.43 -14.02
CA ASN A 217 20.78 -6.42 -14.59
C ASN A 217 21.54 -5.66 -13.49
N GLU A 218 22.54 -4.90 -13.91
CA GLU A 218 23.19 -3.89 -13.07
C GLU A 218 22.22 -2.74 -12.79
N GLY A 219 22.32 -2.13 -11.62
CA GLY A 219 21.52 -0.98 -11.25
C GLY A 219 21.20 -0.92 -9.76
N GLU A 220 20.41 0.08 -9.41
CA GLU A 220 19.85 0.25 -8.08
C GLU A 220 18.46 -0.38 -8.04
N TYR A 221 18.19 -1.14 -7.00
CA TYR A 221 16.94 -1.85 -6.77
C TYR A 221 16.25 -1.34 -5.53
N PHE A 222 14.94 -1.34 -5.55
CA PHE A 222 14.09 -0.95 -4.44
C PHE A 222 13.27 -2.15 -3.97
N LEU A 223 13.29 -2.41 -2.68
CA LEU A 223 12.45 -3.41 -2.03
C LEU A 223 11.46 -2.72 -1.11
N SER A 224 10.23 -3.17 -1.14
CA SER A 224 9.17 -2.73 -0.24
C SER A 224 8.52 -3.92 0.44
N ALA A 225 8.00 -3.72 1.65
CA ALA A 225 7.21 -4.70 2.36
C ALA A 225 6.06 -3.98 3.07
N SER A 226 4.87 -4.58 3.02
CA SER A 226 3.69 -4.00 3.65
C SER A 226 2.72 -5.09 4.12
N SER A 227 1.94 -4.79 5.16
CA SER A 227 0.81 -5.59 5.62
C SER A 227 -0.47 -4.75 5.66
N ASP A 228 -1.59 -5.39 6.00
CA ASP A 228 -2.90 -4.74 6.14
C ASP A 228 -3.32 -3.93 4.91
N GLY A 229 -3.10 -4.50 3.72
CA GLY A 229 -3.43 -3.85 2.46
C GLY A 229 -2.59 -2.60 2.15
N GLY A 230 -1.38 -2.49 2.72
CA GLY A 230 -0.47 -1.35 2.55
C GLY A 230 -0.54 -0.32 3.67
N ALA A 231 -1.42 -0.49 4.65
CA ALA A 231 -1.56 0.43 5.79
C ALA A 231 -0.33 0.42 6.71
N VAL A 232 0.25 -0.76 6.96
CA VAL A 232 1.53 -0.87 7.68
C VAL A 232 2.63 -1.15 6.66
N ARG A 233 3.55 -0.20 6.50
CA ARG A 233 4.57 -0.21 5.46
C ARG A 233 5.95 -0.02 6.06
N ALA A 234 6.89 -0.92 5.70
CA ALA A 234 8.29 -0.77 6.07
C ALA A 234 8.95 0.39 5.31
N ALA A 235 10.01 0.94 5.88
CA ALA A 235 10.86 1.87 5.17
C ALA A 235 11.37 1.23 3.87
N GLN A 236 11.36 2.01 2.79
CA GLN A 236 11.87 1.54 1.50
C GLN A 236 13.36 1.18 1.64
N LEU A 237 13.72 0.03 1.10
CA LEU A 237 15.06 -0.52 1.15
C LEU A 237 15.70 -0.47 -0.22
N THR A 238 16.95 -0.07 -0.32
CA THR A 238 17.70 -0.06 -1.57
C THR A 238 18.91 -0.98 -1.50
N PHE A 239 19.26 -1.60 -2.63
CA PHE A 239 20.54 -2.29 -2.82
C PHE A 239 21.04 -2.06 -4.25
N ALA A 240 22.38 -2.17 -4.44
CA ALA A 240 23.02 -1.92 -5.71
C ALA A 240 23.65 -3.20 -6.29
N VAL A 241 23.42 -3.41 -7.58
CA VAL A 241 24.13 -4.44 -8.38
C VAL A 241 25.09 -3.73 -9.31
N THR A 242 26.38 -4.02 -9.17
CA THR A 242 27.46 -3.38 -9.92
C THR A 242 27.98 -4.30 -11.01
N ALA A 243 28.72 -3.73 -11.97
CA ALA A 243 29.46 -4.52 -12.93
C ALA A 243 30.46 -5.48 -12.24
N ASP A 244 30.67 -6.62 -12.85
CA ASP A 244 31.75 -7.50 -12.41
C ASP A 244 33.10 -6.83 -12.62
N ALA A 245 34.06 -7.09 -11.70
CA ALA A 245 35.42 -6.60 -11.87
C ALA A 245 36.01 -7.15 -13.18
N ALA A 246 36.61 -6.26 -13.96
CA ALA A 246 37.30 -6.68 -15.16
C ALA A 246 38.36 -7.73 -14.82
N ALA A 247 38.40 -8.82 -15.58
CA ALA A 247 39.49 -9.80 -15.40
C ALA A 247 40.83 -9.11 -15.52
N PRO A 248 41.80 -9.42 -14.65
CA PRO A 248 43.17 -8.87 -14.77
C PRO A 248 43.66 -9.08 -16.20
N ALA A 249 44.19 -8.02 -16.82
CA ALA A 249 44.81 -8.15 -18.12
C ALA A 249 45.87 -9.27 -18.08
N PRO A 250 45.91 -10.16 -19.09
CA PRO A 250 46.96 -11.20 -19.13
C PRO A 250 48.30 -10.54 -19.02
N VAL A 251 49.06 -10.94 -18.01
CA VAL A 251 50.46 -10.48 -17.85
C VAL A 251 51.18 -10.92 -19.10
N ALA A 252 51.68 -9.94 -19.86
CA ALA A 252 52.50 -10.23 -21.04
C ALA A 252 53.67 -11.13 -20.62
N GLY A 253 53.74 -12.33 -21.19
CA GLY A 253 54.83 -13.24 -20.93
C GLY A 253 56.19 -12.54 -21.25
N PRO A 254 57.26 -12.94 -20.58
CA PRO A 254 58.57 -12.35 -20.84
C PRO A 254 58.90 -12.45 -22.33
N ALA A 255 59.30 -11.31 -22.90
CA ALA A 255 59.62 -11.24 -24.32
C ALA A 255 60.72 -12.29 -24.64
N THR A 256 60.44 -13.19 -25.55
CA THR A 256 61.43 -14.17 -26.02
C THR A 256 62.54 -13.41 -26.71
N PRO A 257 63.81 -13.58 -26.28
CA PRO A 257 64.92 -12.89 -26.92
C PRO A 257 65.07 -13.33 -28.39
N VAL A 258 64.88 -12.41 -29.33
CA VAL A 258 65.16 -12.66 -30.72
C VAL A 258 66.65 -12.72 -30.94
N LYS A 259 67.25 -13.92 -31.10
CA LYS A 259 68.61 -14.08 -31.52
C LYS A 259 68.77 -13.53 -32.95
N ARG A 260 69.30 -12.32 -33.09
CA ARG A 260 69.76 -11.85 -34.37
C ARG A 260 71.06 -12.59 -34.72
N ALA A 261 71.06 -13.32 -35.80
CA ALA A 261 72.27 -13.82 -36.41
C ALA A 261 73.09 -12.63 -36.96
N ALA A 262 74.31 -12.43 -36.47
CA ALA A 262 75.17 -11.45 -37.01
C ALA A 262 75.71 -12.00 -38.36
N THR A 263 75.28 -11.43 -39.47
CA THR A 263 75.89 -11.66 -40.80
C THR A 263 77.08 -10.73 -40.90
N PHE A 264 78.29 -11.28 -40.74
CA PHE A 264 79.56 -10.63 -41.15
C PHE A 264 79.75 -10.85 -42.65
N THR A 265 79.69 -9.80 -43.44
CA THR A 265 80.20 -9.78 -44.81
C THR A 265 81.62 -9.18 -44.72
N GLY A 266 82.59 -10.03 -44.93
CA GLY A 266 84.02 -9.62 -45.20
C GLY A 266 84.23 -9.25 -46.65
#